data_d1ad2e4e14326d6dec1778566f406336
#
_entry.id   d1ad2e4e14326d6dec1778566f406336
#
_cell.length_a   1.000
_cell.length_b   1.000
_cell.length_c   1.000
_cell.angle_alpha   90.00
_cell.angle_beta   90.00
_cell.angle_gamma   90.00
#
_symmetry.space_group_name_H-M   'P 1'
#
loop_
_entity.id
_entity.type
_entity.pdbx_description
1 polymer ?
#
loop_
_entity_poly.entity_id
_entity_poly.type
_entity_poly.pdbx_seq_one_letter_code
_entity_poly.pdbx_strand_id
1 'polypeptide(L)'
;MSSTTLYPAWKQAVRVLLDEGLTFGTTVTRKRLAELCQVKSPVDVDDVRRYDLELLTCITEIKDTLLTAHCMLLVSDNKGAYVVIAPESQTAYAVDTGVKAIGREMKKMAMAVSFTKTELLTDTDRAKNADAQAKISMLAGMLKVQNKELVKIAHKDPQ
;
A
#
# COMPACT_ATOMS: atom_id res chain seq x y z
N MET A 1 13.96 -23.41 -25.50
CA MET A 1 13.48 -22.23 -26.23
C MET A 1 12.60 -21.42 -25.25
N SER A 2 13.13 -20.35 -24.68
CA SER A 2 12.40 -19.49 -23.76
C SER A 2 11.39 -18.70 -24.58
N SER A 3 10.10 -18.98 -24.40
CA SER A 3 9.04 -18.16 -24.98
C SER A 3 9.13 -16.78 -24.31
N THR A 4 9.65 -15.82 -25.01
CA THR A 4 9.59 -14.42 -24.62
C THR A 4 8.12 -14.04 -24.56
N THR A 5 7.55 -14.02 -23.37
CA THR A 5 6.17 -13.59 -23.18
C THR A 5 6.15 -12.10 -23.48
N LEU A 6 5.79 -11.73 -24.72
CA LEU A 6 5.68 -10.35 -25.20
C LEU A 6 4.69 -9.50 -24.38
N TYR A 7 3.97 -10.13 -23.45
CA TYR A 7 2.91 -9.49 -22.68
C TYR A 7 2.99 -9.94 -21.21
N PRO A 8 3.23 -9.03 -20.26
CA PRO A 8 3.33 -9.39 -18.85
C PRO A 8 2.07 -10.10 -18.33
N ALA A 9 2.24 -11.14 -17.49
CA ALA A 9 1.13 -11.93 -16.96
C ALA A 9 0.09 -11.08 -16.22
N TRP A 10 0.53 -10.06 -15.48
CA TRP A 10 -0.39 -9.14 -14.78
C TRP A 10 -1.29 -8.35 -15.73
N LYS A 11 -0.82 -7.97 -16.94
CA LYS A 11 -1.67 -7.30 -17.93
C LYS A 11 -2.75 -8.24 -18.48
N GLN A 12 -2.39 -9.51 -18.70
CA GLN A 12 -3.37 -10.52 -19.08
C GLN A 12 -4.38 -10.74 -17.96
N ALA A 13 -3.91 -10.80 -16.70
CA ALA A 13 -4.77 -10.94 -15.54
C ALA A 13 -5.80 -9.81 -15.44
N VAL A 14 -5.39 -8.55 -15.62
CA VAL A 14 -6.32 -7.40 -15.63
C VAL A 14 -7.37 -7.57 -16.73
N ARG A 15 -6.94 -7.92 -17.95
CA ARG A 15 -7.88 -8.12 -19.07
C ARG A 15 -8.89 -9.21 -18.76
N VAL A 16 -8.45 -10.36 -18.29
CA VAL A 16 -9.34 -11.49 -17.95
C VAL A 16 -10.32 -11.09 -16.85
N LEU A 17 -9.87 -10.40 -15.80
CA LEU A 17 -10.74 -9.92 -14.73
C LEU A 17 -11.83 -8.98 -15.24
N LEU A 18 -11.50 -8.07 -16.15
CA LEU A 18 -12.46 -7.15 -16.75
C LEU A 18 -13.44 -7.90 -17.69
N ASP A 19 -12.94 -8.83 -18.49
CA ASP A 19 -13.75 -9.66 -19.39
C ASP A 19 -14.71 -10.58 -18.61
N GLU A 20 -14.32 -11.04 -17.39
CA GLU A 20 -15.15 -11.79 -16.45
C GLU A 20 -16.18 -10.91 -15.72
N GLY A 21 -16.19 -9.59 -15.96
CA GLY A 21 -17.14 -8.66 -15.38
C GLY A 21 -16.73 -8.14 -13.99
N LEU A 22 -15.43 -7.91 -13.77
CA LEU A 22 -14.97 -7.25 -12.55
C LEU A 22 -15.63 -5.89 -12.38
N THR A 23 -16.38 -5.71 -11.30
CA THR A 23 -17.09 -4.47 -10.97
C THR A 23 -16.93 -4.12 -9.50
N PHE A 24 -17.45 -2.95 -9.10
CA PHE A 24 -17.47 -2.54 -7.70
C PHE A 24 -18.18 -3.57 -6.82
N GLY A 25 -17.60 -3.90 -5.67
CA GLY A 25 -18.08 -4.93 -4.75
C GLY A 25 -17.63 -6.35 -5.11
N THR A 26 -17.05 -6.58 -6.29
CA THR A 26 -16.54 -7.91 -6.68
C THR A 26 -15.36 -8.29 -5.81
N THR A 27 -15.36 -9.55 -5.36
CA THR A 27 -14.27 -10.14 -4.57
C THR A 27 -13.47 -11.12 -5.41
N VAL A 28 -12.14 -10.98 -5.42
CA VAL A 28 -11.20 -11.87 -6.11
C VAL A 28 -10.31 -12.55 -5.08
N THR A 29 -10.27 -13.88 -5.08
CA THR A 29 -9.41 -14.62 -4.14
C THR A 29 -7.93 -14.50 -4.50
N ARG A 30 -7.06 -14.56 -3.51
CA ARG A 30 -5.60 -14.61 -3.72
C ARG A 30 -5.20 -15.78 -4.63
N LYS A 31 -5.88 -16.94 -4.51
CA LYS A 31 -5.66 -18.11 -5.36
C LYS A 31 -5.98 -17.78 -6.82
N ARG A 32 -7.11 -17.13 -7.09
CA ARG A 32 -7.49 -16.72 -8.45
C ARG A 32 -6.46 -15.76 -9.06
N LEU A 33 -5.96 -14.79 -8.27
CA LEU A 33 -4.90 -13.88 -8.72
C LEU A 33 -3.61 -14.63 -9.04
N ALA A 34 -3.22 -15.62 -8.23
CA ALA A 34 -2.03 -16.42 -8.48
C ALA A 34 -2.16 -17.23 -9.80
N GLU A 35 -3.33 -17.81 -10.05
CA GLU A 35 -3.64 -18.52 -11.30
C GLU A 35 -3.54 -17.58 -12.52
N LEU A 36 -4.15 -16.40 -12.44
CA LEU A 36 -4.12 -15.40 -13.51
C LEU A 36 -2.71 -14.85 -13.77
N CYS A 37 -1.94 -14.64 -12.72
CA CYS A 37 -0.54 -14.21 -12.80
C CYS A 37 0.42 -15.36 -13.21
N GLN A 38 -0.09 -16.59 -13.35
CA GLN A 38 0.71 -17.78 -13.69
C GLN A 38 1.85 -18.05 -12.70
N VAL A 39 1.69 -17.64 -11.44
CA VAL A 39 2.67 -17.89 -10.39
C VAL A 39 2.57 -19.34 -9.95
N LYS A 40 3.69 -20.08 -10.09
CA LYS A 40 3.74 -21.51 -9.75
C LYS A 40 3.60 -21.70 -8.24
N SER A 41 2.74 -22.63 -7.85
CA SER A 41 2.61 -23.01 -6.44
C SER A 41 3.95 -23.51 -5.87
N PRO A 42 4.30 -23.11 -4.62
CA PRO A 42 5.55 -23.51 -4.02
C PRO A 42 5.58 -25.02 -3.76
N VAL A 43 6.73 -25.64 -3.99
CA VAL A 43 6.97 -27.07 -3.76
C VAL A 43 7.66 -27.29 -2.41
N ASP A 44 8.50 -26.34 -1.99
CA ASP A 44 9.23 -26.38 -0.73
C ASP A 44 9.17 -25.03 0.00
N VAL A 45 9.82 -24.96 1.18
CA VAL A 45 9.78 -23.77 2.06
C VAL A 45 10.52 -22.58 1.45
N ASP A 46 11.59 -22.81 0.67
CA ASP A 46 12.36 -21.75 0.03
C ASP A 46 11.58 -21.14 -1.13
N ASP A 47 10.80 -21.95 -1.84
CA ASP A 47 9.91 -21.50 -2.90
C ASP A 47 8.74 -20.63 -2.38
N VAL A 48 8.32 -20.78 -1.11
CA VAL A 48 7.23 -19.98 -0.53
C VAL A 48 7.54 -18.48 -0.58
N ARG A 49 8.77 -18.09 -0.21
CA ARG A 49 9.17 -16.67 -0.24
C ARG A 49 9.18 -16.11 -1.65
N ARG A 50 9.69 -16.88 -2.60
CA ARG A 50 9.71 -16.51 -4.02
C ARG A 50 8.29 -16.36 -4.54
N TYR A 51 7.43 -17.34 -4.28
CA TYR A 51 6.01 -17.31 -4.63
C TYR A 51 5.31 -16.07 -4.09
N ASP A 52 5.49 -15.77 -2.80
CA ASP A 52 4.88 -14.60 -2.17
C ASP A 52 5.36 -13.29 -2.80
N LEU A 53 6.65 -13.17 -3.10
CA LEU A 53 7.22 -11.98 -3.71
C LEU A 53 6.72 -11.79 -5.15
N GLU A 54 6.74 -12.83 -5.97
CA GLU A 54 6.25 -12.80 -7.35
C GLU A 54 4.75 -12.46 -7.39
N LEU A 55 3.96 -13.08 -6.52
CA LEU A 55 2.53 -12.83 -6.43
C LEU A 55 2.23 -11.41 -5.95
N LEU A 56 2.93 -10.90 -4.92
CA LEU A 56 2.76 -9.54 -4.44
C LEU A 56 3.12 -8.50 -5.51
N THR A 57 4.20 -8.73 -6.25
CA THR A 57 4.59 -7.86 -7.38
C THR A 57 3.49 -7.82 -8.42
N CYS A 58 2.99 -8.98 -8.85
CA CYS A 58 1.90 -9.07 -9.83
C CYS A 58 0.62 -8.39 -9.34
N ILE A 59 0.23 -8.61 -8.07
CA ILE A 59 -0.95 -7.97 -7.47
C ILE A 59 -0.78 -6.44 -7.39
N THR A 60 0.42 -5.96 -7.12
CA THR A 60 0.70 -4.51 -7.09
C THR A 60 0.47 -3.89 -8.46
N GLU A 61 1.00 -4.50 -9.51
CA GLU A 61 0.80 -4.03 -10.90
C GLU A 61 -0.68 -4.09 -11.32
N ILE A 62 -1.42 -5.13 -10.91
CA ILE A 62 -2.87 -5.23 -11.14
C ILE A 62 -3.60 -4.08 -10.44
N LYS A 63 -3.31 -3.83 -9.16
CA LYS A 63 -3.92 -2.74 -8.38
C LYS A 63 -3.68 -1.38 -9.02
N ASP A 64 -2.44 -1.11 -9.38
CA ASP A 64 -2.04 0.17 -9.98
C ASP A 64 -2.71 0.38 -11.35
N THR A 65 -2.82 -0.68 -12.15
CA THR A 65 -3.50 -0.61 -13.44
C THR A 65 -5.01 -0.45 -13.29
N LEU A 66 -5.65 -1.21 -12.40
CA LEU A 66 -7.09 -1.06 -12.13
C LEU A 66 -7.42 0.34 -11.60
N LEU A 67 -6.58 0.89 -10.73
CA LEU A 67 -6.78 2.24 -10.20
C LEU A 67 -6.58 3.31 -11.26
N THR A 68 -5.48 3.26 -12.02
CA THR A 68 -5.10 4.36 -12.93
C THR A 68 -5.86 4.32 -14.25
N ALA A 69 -6.14 3.15 -14.79
CA ALA A 69 -6.82 3.00 -16.09
C ALA A 69 -8.34 2.81 -15.98
N HIS A 70 -8.83 2.27 -14.84
CA HIS A 70 -10.25 1.91 -14.69
C HIS A 70 -10.91 2.55 -13.46
N CYS A 71 -10.20 3.38 -12.69
CA CYS A 71 -10.69 4.02 -11.46
C CYS A 71 -11.24 3.02 -10.42
N MET A 72 -10.72 1.79 -10.42
CA MET A 72 -11.12 0.71 -9.54
C MET A 72 -10.06 0.47 -8.46
N LEU A 73 -10.39 0.74 -7.20
CA LEU A 73 -9.50 0.51 -6.07
C LEU A 73 -9.67 -0.92 -5.52
N LEU A 74 -8.68 -1.77 -5.79
CA LEU A 74 -8.63 -3.17 -5.31
C LEU A 74 -7.88 -3.26 -3.98
N VAL A 75 -8.55 -3.66 -2.91
CA VAL A 75 -7.97 -3.74 -1.56
C VAL A 75 -8.06 -5.13 -0.96
N SER A 76 -7.13 -5.47 -0.06
CA SER A 76 -7.18 -6.72 0.68
C SER A 76 -8.26 -6.66 1.76
N ASP A 77 -9.04 -7.74 1.88
CA ASP A 77 -10.03 -7.93 2.94
C ASP A 77 -9.44 -8.49 4.24
N ASN A 78 -8.11 -8.70 4.29
CA ASN A 78 -7.38 -9.35 5.39
C ASN A 78 -7.79 -10.81 5.68
N LYS A 79 -8.62 -11.42 4.82
CA LYS A 79 -9.07 -12.83 4.93
C LYS A 79 -8.56 -13.68 3.76
N GLY A 80 -7.64 -13.12 2.97
CA GLY A 80 -7.04 -13.82 1.83
C GLY A 80 -7.73 -13.56 0.50
N ALA A 81 -8.59 -12.55 0.43
CA ALA A 81 -9.20 -12.08 -0.82
C ALA A 81 -8.98 -10.57 -1.02
N TYR A 82 -9.35 -10.10 -2.18
CA TYR A 82 -9.31 -8.70 -2.57
C TYR A 82 -10.67 -8.27 -3.05
N VAL A 83 -11.10 -7.09 -2.68
CA VAL A 83 -12.40 -6.51 -3.06
C VAL A 83 -12.22 -5.19 -3.78
N VAL A 84 -13.00 -4.96 -4.82
CA VAL A 84 -13.07 -3.65 -5.51
C VAL A 84 -13.99 -2.75 -4.70
N ILE A 85 -13.44 -1.70 -4.10
CA ILE A 85 -14.20 -0.77 -3.25
C ILE A 85 -15.15 0.07 -4.12
N ALA A 86 -16.38 0.24 -3.65
CA ALA A 86 -17.37 1.12 -4.25
C ALA A 86 -16.87 2.59 -4.29
N PRO A 87 -17.16 3.35 -5.35
CA PRO A 87 -16.64 4.70 -5.56
C PRO A 87 -16.88 5.65 -4.39
N GLU A 88 -18.05 5.61 -3.78
CA GLU A 88 -18.43 6.41 -2.62
C GLU A 88 -17.57 6.16 -1.37
N SER A 89 -16.99 4.97 -1.27
CA SER A 89 -16.12 4.57 -0.15
C SER A 89 -14.63 4.76 -0.43
N GLN A 90 -14.23 5.02 -1.68
CA GLN A 90 -12.80 5.09 -2.07
C GLN A 90 -12.08 6.26 -1.39
N THR A 91 -12.72 7.44 -1.31
CA THR A 91 -12.13 8.62 -0.67
C THR A 91 -11.85 8.38 0.80
N ALA A 92 -12.83 7.88 1.55
CA ALA A 92 -12.69 7.57 2.97
C ALA A 92 -11.59 6.54 3.20
N TYR A 93 -11.57 5.46 2.42
CA TYR A 93 -10.53 4.42 2.50
C TYR A 93 -9.13 4.98 2.21
N ALA A 94 -8.97 5.78 1.16
CA ALA A 94 -7.68 6.35 0.77
C ALA A 94 -7.14 7.30 1.85
N VAL A 95 -8.01 8.17 2.40
CA VAL A 95 -7.65 9.09 3.49
C VAL A 95 -7.26 8.31 4.75
N ASP A 96 -8.08 7.37 5.19
CA ASP A 96 -7.81 6.58 6.41
C ASP A 96 -6.49 5.80 6.31
N THR A 97 -6.25 5.18 5.15
CA THR A 97 -5.03 4.43 4.90
C THR A 97 -3.82 5.34 4.84
N GLY A 98 -3.93 6.48 4.13
CA GLY A 98 -2.86 7.47 4.01
C GLY A 98 -2.50 8.08 5.36
N VAL A 99 -3.47 8.51 6.15
CA VAL A 99 -3.26 9.06 7.50
C VAL A 99 -2.57 8.07 8.42
N LYS A 100 -2.97 6.79 8.40
CA LYS A 100 -2.31 5.72 9.17
C LYS A 100 -0.87 5.47 8.71
N ALA A 101 -0.61 5.52 7.41
CA ALA A 101 0.73 5.35 6.86
C ALA A 101 1.65 6.51 7.27
N ILE A 102 1.23 7.75 7.10
CA ILE A 102 1.96 8.95 7.53
C ILE A 102 2.28 8.87 9.02
N GLY A 103 1.31 8.53 9.87
CA GLY A 103 1.50 8.41 11.32
C GLY A 103 2.55 7.36 11.69
N ARG A 104 2.58 6.22 11.00
CA ARG A 104 3.61 5.17 11.21
C ARG A 104 5.01 5.64 10.82
N GLU A 105 5.16 6.30 9.68
CA GLU A 105 6.46 6.79 9.22
C GLU A 105 6.98 7.93 10.11
N MET A 106 6.11 8.85 10.54
CA MET A 106 6.45 9.89 11.49
C MET A 106 6.95 9.31 12.83
N LYS A 107 6.28 8.25 13.33
CA LYS A 107 6.71 7.56 14.54
C LYS A 107 8.09 6.91 14.37
N LYS A 108 8.35 6.26 13.24
CA LYS A 108 9.67 5.66 12.95
C LYS A 108 10.77 6.71 12.90
N MET A 109 10.52 7.84 12.21
CA MET A 109 11.44 8.96 12.16
C MET A 109 11.76 9.51 13.55
N ALA A 110 10.74 9.78 14.36
CA ALA A 110 10.90 10.28 15.73
C ALA A 110 11.71 9.31 16.58
N MET A 111 11.44 8.03 16.50
CA MET A 111 12.20 6.99 17.20
C MET A 111 13.67 6.97 16.76
N ALA A 112 13.94 6.95 15.44
CA ALA A 112 15.30 6.89 14.92
C ALA A 112 16.15 8.05 15.43
N VAL A 113 15.61 9.27 15.45
CA VAL A 113 16.34 10.46 15.90
C VAL A 113 16.46 10.51 17.43
N SER A 114 15.42 10.08 18.16
CA SER A 114 15.43 10.07 19.63
C SER A 114 16.38 9.03 20.24
N PHE A 115 16.56 7.90 19.56
CA PHE A 115 17.46 6.82 20.01
C PHE A 115 18.87 6.90 19.41
N THR A 116 19.22 8.03 18.79
CA THR A 116 20.61 8.28 18.36
C THR A 116 21.53 8.40 19.59
N LYS A 117 22.67 7.68 19.58
CA LYS A 117 23.67 7.76 20.65
C LYS A 117 24.38 9.11 20.63
N THR A 118 23.83 10.08 21.31
CA THR A 118 24.30 11.48 21.31
C THR A 118 25.68 11.64 21.90
N GLU A 119 26.13 10.70 22.76
CA GLU A 119 27.47 10.69 23.37
C GLU A 119 28.57 10.49 22.33
N LEU A 120 28.25 9.83 21.20
CA LEU A 120 29.19 9.54 20.12
C LEU A 120 29.21 10.63 19.03
N LEU A 121 28.36 11.63 19.14
CA LEU A 121 28.23 12.70 18.15
C LEU A 121 29.21 13.85 18.46
N THR A 122 29.70 14.50 17.41
CA THR A 122 30.36 15.81 17.52
C THR A 122 29.34 16.85 18.03
N ASP A 123 29.80 17.97 18.57
CA ASP A 123 28.90 19.05 19.03
C ASP A 123 28.02 19.57 17.88
N THR A 124 28.57 19.68 16.67
CA THR A 124 27.82 20.06 15.47
C THR A 124 26.76 19.07 15.14
N ASP A 125 27.02 17.77 15.18
CA ASP A 125 26.04 16.73 14.85
C ASP A 125 24.99 16.55 15.95
N ARG A 126 25.38 16.81 17.21
CA ARG A 126 24.45 16.87 18.35
C ARG A 126 23.43 18.00 18.18
N ALA A 127 23.93 19.19 17.76
CA ALA A 127 23.03 20.31 17.44
C ALA A 127 22.07 20.00 16.29
N LYS A 128 22.56 19.37 15.21
CA LYS A 128 21.70 18.91 14.09
C LYS A 128 20.65 17.90 14.55
N ASN A 129 21.04 16.95 15.41
CA ASN A 129 20.10 15.96 15.94
C ASN A 129 19.00 16.61 16.79
N ALA A 130 19.34 17.56 17.65
CA ALA A 130 18.38 18.32 18.44
C ALA A 130 17.43 19.15 17.56
N ASP A 131 17.94 19.82 16.53
CA ASP A 131 17.13 20.56 15.55
C ASP A 131 16.18 19.63 14.78
N ALA A 132 16.66 18.46 14.35
CA ALA A 132 15.84 17.46 13.71
C ALA A 132 14.71 16.94 14.61
N GLN A 133 14.99 16.68 15.89
CA GLN A 133 13.97 16.29 16.87
C GLN A 133 12.88 17.36 17.03
N ALA A 134 13.28 18.62 17.16
CA ALA A 134 12.34 19.73 17.28
C ALA A 134 11.44 19.85 16.04
N LYS A 135 12.03 19.80 14.85
CA LYS A 135 11.29 19.87 13.57
C LYS A 135 10.35 18.69 13.37
N ILE A 136 10.77 17.46 13.69
CA ILE A 136 9.91 16.27 13.61
C ILE A 136 8.72 16.40 14.57
N SER A 137 8.95 16.87 15.80
CA SER A 137 7.90 17.09 16.80
C SER A 137 6.88 18.13 16.32
N MET A 138 7.35 19.23 15.75
CA MET A 138 6.49 20.28 15.17
C MET A 138 5.65 19.73 14.01
N LEU A 139 6.28 19.04 13.07
CA LEU A 139 5.59 18.40 11.93
C LEU A 139 4.54 17.39 12.39
N ALA A 140 4.85 16.56 13.39
CA ALA A 140 3.92 15.60 13.94
C ALA A 140 2.68 16.29 14.56
N GLY A 141 2.89 17.41 15.25
CA GLY A 141 1.80 18.24 15.78
C GLY A 141 0.90 18.80 14.67
N MET A 142 1.49 19.39 13.64
CA MET A 142 0.76 19.95 12.50
C MET A 142 -0.02 18.84 11.74
N LEU A 143 0.62 17.72 11.44
CA LEU A 143 -0.02 16.60 10.76
C LEU A 143 -1.19 16.01 11.55
N LYS A 144 -1.09 15.96 12.89
CA LYS A 144 -2.18 15.47 13.73
C LYS A 144 -3.45 16.31 13.59
N VAL A 145 -3.32 17.63 13.45
CA VAL A 145 -4.46 18.55 13.24
C VAL A 145 -5.02 18.35 11.82
N GLN A 146 -4.17 18.40 10.81
CA GLN A 146 -4.59 18.25 9.40
C GLN A 146 -5.22 16.90 9.12
N ASN A 147 -4.67 15.82 9.67
CA ASN A 147 -5.22 14.49 9.53
C ASN A 147 -6.63 14.37 10.13
N LYS A 148 -6.91 15.02 11.27
CA LYS A 148 -8.26 15.05 11.83
C LYS A 148 -9.26 15.75 10.91
N GLU A 149 -8.87 16.84 10.28
CA GLU A 149 -9.74 17.54 9.33
C GLU A 149 -9.97 16.74 8.05
N LEU A 150 -8.92 16.10 7.49
CA LEU A 150 -9.06 15.22 6.34
C LEU A 150 -10.01 14.05 6.59
N VAL A 151 -9.91 13.39 7.76
CA VAL A 151 -10.81 12.29 8.13
C VAL A 151 -12.24 12.80 8.26
N LYS A 152 -12.48 13.97 8.87
CA LYS A 152 -13.82 14.55 8.96
C LYS A 152 -14.43 14.83 7.58
N ILE A 153 -13.62 15.36 6.64
CA ILE A 153 -14.09 15.66 5.28
C ILE A 153 -14.42 14.34 4.55
N ALA A 154 -13.56 13.33 4.67
CA ALA A 154 -13.70 12.06 3.95
C ALA A 154 -14.92 11.23 4.42
N HIS A 155 -15.33 11.40 5.69
CA HIS A 155 -16.49 10.70 6.28
C HIS A 155 -17.74 11.58 6.43
N LYS A 156 -17.73 12.78 5.83
CA LYS A 156 -18.93 13.63 5.82
C LYS A 156 -19.91 13.12 4.76
N ASP A 157 -21.07 12.69 5.20
CA ASP A 157 -22.14 12.29 4.28
C ASP A 157 -22.51 13.45 3.34
N PRO A 158 -22.72 13.19 2.04
CA PRO A 158 -23.27 14.20 1.14
C PRO A 158 -24.69 14.55 1.62
N GLN A 159 -24.89 15.85 1.92
CA GLN A 159 -26.20 16.40 2.26
C GLN A 159 -27.07 16.46 1.01
#